data_f94fa0943f5c971764bdf0b90972635d
#
_entry.id   f94fa0943f5c971764bdf0b90972635d
#
_cell.length_a   1.000
_cell.length_b   1.000
_cell.length_c   1.000
_cell.angle_alpha   90.00
_cell.angle_beta   90.00
_cell.angle_gamma   90.00
#
_symmetry.space_group_name_H-M   'P 1'
#
loop_
_entity.id
_entity.type
_entity.pdbx_description
1 polymer ?
#
loop_
_entity_poly.entity_id
_entity_poly.type
_entity_poly.pdbx_seq_one_letter_code
_entity_poly.pdbx_strand_id
1 'polypeptide(L)'
;LLASVLLDNSGSPLQKALETTDLGTSPSPMCGLEDSQKELCFACGIEGSNPDSADEVEKLILDVLQDVADNGLPHEQVAASLHQLELSQRELSGGGYPYGLHLILTSLTSATHRGDPVALLNLDPVLDKLQQQINDPDFIKGLARDLLLNNQHRTRLVLKPDTELGRVKEQAEKDRLAAIKASLSDIEKQAIIDKAAALKERQEMEEDLEILPKVGIEDVPA
;
A
#
# COMPACT_ATOMS: atom_id res chain seq x y z
N LEU A 1 -4.69 -6.75 11.06
CA LEU A 1 -4.92 -6.43 12.46
C LEU A 1 -3.71 -5.79 13.13
N LEU A 2 -2.48 -6.42 13.12
CA LEU A 2 -1.31 -5.84 13.81
C LEU A 2 -1.00 -4.42 13.31
N ALA A 3 -0.96 -4.20 12.00
CA ALA A 3 -0.73 -2.87 11.43
C ALA A 3 -1.78 -1.85 11.88
N SER A 4 -3.05 -2.26 11.89
CA SER A 4 -4.17 -1.41 12.31
C SER A 4 -4.06 -0.97 13.76
N VAL A 5 -3.82 -1.89 14.68
CA VAL A 5 -3.68 -1.52 16.11
C VAL A 5 -2.45 -0.65 16.38
N LEU A 6 -1.42 -0.70 15.52
CA LEU A 6 -0.20 0.10 15.65
C LEU A 6 -0.30 1.50 15.02
N LEU A 7 -1.11 1.69 13.96
CA LEU A 7 -1.03 2.87 13.09
C LEU A 7 -2.35 3.54 12.70
N ASP A 8 -3.54 2.92 12.86
CA ASP A 8 -4.78 3.43 12.23
C ASP A 8 -5.30 4.75 12.80
N ASN A 9 -4.91 5.14 14.00
CA ASN A 9 -5.38 6.39 14.61
C ASN A 9 -4.38 6.97 15.62
N SER A 10 -4.58 8.22 16.03
CA SER A 10 -3.69 8.93 16.98
C SER A 10 -3.62 8.31 18.39
N GLY A 11 -4.49 7.35 18.71
CA GLY A 11 -4.41 6.52 19.93
C GLY A 11 -3.54 5.28 19.74
N SER A 12 -3.21 4.91 18.50
CA SER A 12 -2.33 3.80 18.17
C SER A 12 -0.88 4.12 18.52
N PRO A 13 -0.12 3.18 19.10
CA PRO A 13 1.17 3.50 19.72
C PRO A 13 2.21 4.07 18.76
N LEU A 14 2.39 3.49 17.60
CA LEU A 14 3.33 4.02 16.60
C LEU A 14 2.83 5.33 15.99
N GLN A 15 1.55 5.42 15.62
CA GLN A 15 0.98 6.64 15.09
C GLN A 15 1.18 7.82 16.06
N LYS A 16 0.84 7.61 17.33
CA LYS A 16 1.03 8.61 18.38
C LYS A 16 2.49 9.02 18.54
N ALA A 17 3.41 8.07 18.57
CA ALA A 17 4.83 8.36 18.71
C ALA A 17 5.37 9.18 17.53
N LEU A 18 4.94 8.85 16.29
CA LEU A 18 5.34 9.57 15.08
C LEU A 18 4.70 10.95 14.96
N GLU A 19 3.48 11.14 15.48
CA GLU A 19 2.80 12.44 15.49
C GLU A 19 3.34 13.41 16.54
N THR A 20 3.87 12.89 17.64
CA THR A 20 4.27 13.71 18.80
C THR A 20 5.77 13.90 18.94
N THR A 21 6.59 13.27 18.11
CA THR A 21 8.05 13.42 18.15
C THR A 21 8.51 14.74 17.57
N ASP A 22 9.59 15.29 18.14
CA ASP A 22 10.29 16.47 17.60
C ASP A 22 11.30 16.10 16.46
N LEU A 23 11.41 14.82 16.11
CA LEU A 23 12.34 14.33 15.08
C LEU A 23 11.89 14.61 13.65
N GLY A 24 10.63 14.98 13.44
CA GLY A 24 10.07 15.29 12.13
C GLY A 24 8.78 16.10 12.22
N THR A 25 8.15 16.35 11.09
CA THR A 25 6.93 17.19 11.04
C THR A 25 5.65 16.37 11.00
N SER A 26 5.70 15.14 10.49
CA SER A 26 4.52 14.26 10.38
C SER A 26 4.94 12.81 10.14
N PRO A 27 4.05 11.83 10.45
CA PRO A 27 4.22 10.47 9.98
C PRO A 27 4.33 10.41 8.46
N SER A 28 5.16 9.51 7.95
CA SER A 28 5.26 9.27 6.51
C SER A 28 3.96 8.70 5.95
N PRO A 29 3.49 9.15 4.76
CA PRO A 29 2.34 8.55 4.10
C PRO A 29 2.56 7.09 3.68
N MET A 30 3.78 6.59 3.76
CA MET A 30 4.11 5.18 3.52
C MET A 30 3.92 4.31 4.77
N CYS A 31 3.54 4.87 5.93
CA CYS A 31 3.28 4.07 7.12
C CYS A 31 2.10 3.11 6.89
N GLY A 32 2.30 1.85 7.27
CA GLY A 32 1.27 0.82 7.14
C GLY A 32 1.79 -0.49 6.59
N LEU A 33 0.84 -1.35 6.23
CA LEU A 33 1.09 -2.63 5.60
C LEU A 33 0.89 -2.52 4.09
N GLU A 34 1.94 -2.80 3.32
CA GLU A 34 1.86 -2.99 1.86
C GLU A 34 1.62 -4.48 1.59
N ASP A 35 0.45 -4.82 1.11
CA ASP A 35 -0.01 -6.19 0.89
C ASP A 35 -0.27 -6.54 -0.58
N SER A 36 -0.03 -5.61 -1.51
CA SER A 36 -0.18 -5.84 -2.95
C SER A 36 0.93 -6.72 -3.55
N GLN A 37 2.01 -6.95 -2.80
CA GLN A 37 3.16 -7.74 -3.23
C GLN A 37 3.08 -9.17 -2.70
N LYS A 38 3.89 -10.06 -3.30
CA LYS A 38 3.96 -11.45 -2.85
C LYS A 38 4.41 -11.59 -1.41
N GLU A 39 5.36 -10.75 -1.00
CA GLU A 39 5.86 -10.67 0.38
C GLU A 39 5.41 -9.35 0.96
N LEU A 40 4.71 -9.42 2.09
CA LEU A 40 4.17 -8.25 2.76
C LEU A 40 5.30 -7.36 3.29
N CYS A 41 5.12 -6.05 3.20
CA CYS A 41 6.04 -5.08 3.75
C CYS A 41 5.33 -4.18 4.76
N PHE A 42 5.83 -4.13 6.00
CA PHE A 42 5.38 -3.16 6.99
C PHE A 42 6.34 -1.98 6.98
N ALA A 43 5.83 -0.79 6.68
CA ALA A 43 6.59 0.45 6.64
C ALA A 43 6.20 1.39 7.79
N CYS A 44 7.18 2.07 8.35
CA CYS A 44 6.98 3.06 9.41
C CYS A 44 8.08 4.12 9.34
N GLY A 45 7.73 5.39 9.43
CA GLY A 45 8.69 6.49 9.32
C GLY A 45 8.06 7.87 9.46
N ILE A 46 8.87 8.90 9.30
CA ILE A 46 8.46 10.31 9.41
C ILE A 46 8.94 11.12 8.20
N GLU A 47 8.26 12.22 7.95
CA GLU A 47 8.64 13.27 6.99
C GLU A 47 9.15 14.53 7.70
N GLY A 48 9.86 15.38 6.94
CA GLY A 48 10.36 16.65 7.43
C GLY A 48 11.42 16.50 8.53
N SER A 49 12.13 15.37 8.54
CA SER A 49 13.21 15.06 9.48
C SER A 49 14.55 15.53 8.96
N ASN A 50 15.49 15.78 9.89
CA ASN A 50 16.89 15.91 9.51
C ASN A 50 17.44 14.55 9.05
N PRO A 51 18.11 14.46 7.87
CA PRO A 51 18.72 13.22 7.41
C PRO A 51 19.68 12.57 8.41
N ASP A 52 20.27 13.33 9.30
CA ASP A 52 21.20 12.84 10.33
C ASP A 52 20.48 12.21 11.53
N SER A 53 19.17 12.42 11.69
CA SER A 53 18.35 11.85 12.76
C SER A 53 17.80 10.44 12.44
N ALA A 54 18.27 9.80 11.38
CA ALA A 54 17.76 8.50 10.96
C ALA A 54 17.90 7.39 12.03
N ASP A 55 18.98 7.42 12.80
CA ASP A 55 19.20 6.46 13.91
C ASP A 55 18.23 6.68 15.06
N GLU A 56 17.92 7.94 15.37
CA GLU A 56 16.98 8.32 16.44
C GLU A 56 15.54 7.94 16.06
N VAL A 57 15.17 8.13 14.78
CA VAL A 57 13.85 7.72 14.26
C VAL A 57 13.70 6.19 14.31
N GLU A 58 14.71 5.45 13.86
CA GLU A 58 14.70 3.99 13.96
C GLU A 58 14.56 3.52 15.40
N LYS A 59 15.33 4.13 16.30
CA LYS A 59 15.27 3.82 17.73
C LYS A 59 13.88 4.11 18.31
N LEU A 60 13.27 5.25 18.00
CA LEU A 60 11.92 5.60 18.43
C LEU A 60 10.91 4.50 18.04
N ILE A 61 10.94 4.08 16.77
CA ILE A 61 10.03 3.04 16.26
C ILE A 61 10.27 1.71 16.98
N LEU A 62 11.52 1.31 17.14
CA LEU A 62 11.86 0.04 17.80
C LEU A 62 11.53 0.04 19.29
N ASP A 63 11.73 1.16 19.99
CA ASP A 63 11.36 1.30 21.40
C ASP A 63 9.84 1.13 21.60
N VAL A 64 9.02 1.72 20.72
CA VAL A 64 7.56 1.55 20.76
C VAL A 64 7.16 0.09 20.47
N LEU A 65 7.77 -0.53 19.48
CA LEU A 65 7.51 -1.94 19.18
C LEU A 65 7.93 -2.87 20.33
N GLN A 66 9.04 -2.54 21.00
CA GLN A 66 9.49 -3.28 22.19
C GLN A 66 8.50 -3.13 23.35
N ASP A 67 7.99 -1.92 23.58
CA ASP A 67 6.96 -1.68 24.61
C ASP A 67 5.70 -2.51 24.34
N VAL A 68 5.24 -2.53 23.07
CA VAL A 68 4.09 -3.37 22.68
C VAL A 68 4.38 -4.87 22.85
N ALA A 69 5.60 -5.32 22.54
CA ALA A 69 5.99 -6.73 22.70
C ALA A 69 6.11 -7.15 24.17
N ASP A 70 6.43 -6.23 25.07
CA ASP A 70 6.59 -6.52 26.50
C ASP A 70 5.29 -6.33 27.27
N ASN A 71 4.58 -5.24 27.04
CA ASN A 71 3.42 -4.83 27.81
C ASN A 71 2.08 -5.13 27.12
N GLY A 72 2.06 -5.32 25.79
CA GLY A 72 0.85 -5.51 25.00
C GLY A 72 0.07 -4.22 24.79
N LEU A 73 -1.17 -4.38 24.39
CA LEU A 73 -2.13 -3.29 24.19
C LEU A 73 -3.43 -3.58 24.95
N PRO A 74 -4.20 -2.55 25.33
CA PRO A 74 -5.50 -2.76 25.95
C PRO A 74 -6.40 -3.62 25.05
N HIS A 75 -7.02 -4.64 25.64
CA HIS A 75 -7.90 -5.55 24.89
C HIS A 75 -9.00 -4.82 24.12
N GLU A 76 -9.60 -3.79 24.72
CA GLU A 76 -10.64 -2.99 24.09
C GLU A 76 -10.16 -2.30 22.81
N GLN A 77 -8.91 -1.82 22.78
CA GLN A 77 -8.32 -1.21 21.59
C GLN A 77 -8.14 -2.25 20.47
N VAL A 78 -7.64 -3.44 20.80
CA VAL A 78 -7.46 -4.53 19.83
C VAL A 78 -8.80 -5.01 19.29
N ALA A 79 -9.80 -5.17 20.18
CA ALA A 79 -11.15 -5.55 19.80
C ALA A 79 -11.83 -4.51 18.92
N ALA A 80 -11.65 -3.21 19.20
CA ALA A 80 -12.18 -2.14 18.37
C ALA A 80 -11.56 -2.14 16.96
N SER A 81 -10.23 -2.33 16.85
CA SER A 81 -9.55 -2.45 15.54
C SER A 81 -10.04 -3.68 14.76
N LEU A 82 -10.23 -4.82 15.43
CA LEU A 82 -10.78 -6.00 14.77
C LEU A 82 -12.22 -5.78 14.29
N HIS A 83 -13.05 -5.10 15.09
CA HIS A 83 -14.41 -4.77 14.71
C HIS A 83 -14.45 -3.82 13.50
N GLN A 84 -13.56 -2.84 13.42
CA GLN A 84 -13.43 -1.97 12.24
C GLN A 84 -13.04 -2.75 10.98
N LEU A 85 -12.12 -3.70 11.10
CA LEU A 85 -11.76 -4.60 10.00
C LEU A 85 -12.95 -5.43 9.53
N GLU A 86 -13.69 -6.02 10.47
CA GLU A 86 -14.89 -6.80 10.16
C GLU A 86 -15.94 -5.93 9.45
N LEU A 87 -16.19 -4.72 9.96
CA LEU A 87 -17.15 -3.78 9.37
C LEU A 87 -16.75 -3.41 7.94
N SER A 88 -15.48 -3.05 7.72
CA SER A 88 -14.98 -2.69 6.39
C SER A 88 -15.11 -3.82 5.37
N GLN A 89 -14.96 -5.08 5.80
CA GLN A 89 -15.13 -6.25 4.93
C GLN A 89 -16.60 -6.55 4.59
N ARG A 90 -17.53 -6.19 5.49
CA ARG A 90 -18.97 -6.39 5.28
C ARG A 90 -19.66 -5.22 4.58
N GLU A 91 -18.98 -4.10 4.43
CA GLU A 91 -19.53 -2.91 3.79
C GLU A 91 -19.53 -3.06 2.27
N LEU A 92 -20.73 -3.14 1.69
CA LEU A 92 -20.94 -3.30 0.24
C LEU A 92 -20.88 -1.97 -0.53
N SER A 93 -20.95 -0.84 0.17
CA SER A 93 -20.85 0.48 -0.44
C SER A 93 -19.37 0.80 -0.71
N GLY A 94 -18.86 0.34 -1.81
CA GLY A 94 -17.47 0.56 -2.20
C GLY A 94 -17.16 2.04 -2.37
N GLY A 95 -16.59 2.66 -1.34
CA GLY A 95 -16.19 4.06 -1.25
C GLY A 95 -15.53 4.67 -2.49
N GLY A 96 -16.16 4.77 -3.61
CA GLY A 96 -15.67 5.40 -4.84
C GLY A 96 -15.43 4.43 -6.00
N TYR A 97 -15.47 3.11 -5.76
CA TYR A 97 -15.39 2.10 -6.82
C TYR A 97 -16.68 1.27 -6.87
N PRO A 98 -17.12 0.83 -8.06
CA PRO A 98 -18.15 -0.19 -8.15
C PRO A 98 -17.74 -1.45 -7.36
N TYR A 99 -18.67 -2.02 -6.61
CA TYR A 99 -18.39 -3.17 -5.75
C TYR A 99 -17.72 -4.34 -6.49
N GLY A 100 -18.18 -4.65 -7.71
CA GLY A 100 -17.57 -5.70 -8.53
C GLY A 100 -16.10 -5.42 -8.87
N LEU A 101 -15.73 -4.16 -9.10
CA LEU A 101 -14.33 -3.78 -9.32
C LEU A 101 -13.50 -3.96 -8.05
N HIS A 102 -14.06 -3.63 -6.89
CA HIS A 102 -13.40 -3.89 -5.60
C HIS A 102 -13.09 -5.38 -5.42
N LEU A 103 -14.04 -6.28 -5.68
CA LEU A 103 -13.83 -7.74 -5.62
C LEU A 103 -12.74 -8.21 -6.57
N ILE A 104 -12.72 -7.68 -7.81
CA ILE A 104 -11.69 -8.01 -8.80
C ILE A 104 -10.31 -7.58 -8.30
N LEU A 105 -10.16 -6.34 -7.83
CA LEU A 105 -8.89 -5.82 -7.33
C LEU A 105 -8.39 -6.62 -6.13
N THR A 106 -9.26 -6.97 -5.19
CA THR A 106 -8.93 -7.83 -4.04
C THR A 106 -8.45 -9.21 -4.50
N SER A 107 -9.15 -9.82 -5.45
CA SER A 107 -8.76 -11.12 -6.01
C SER A 107 -7.42 -11.09 -6.75
N LEU A 108 -7.12 -9.98 -7.44
CA LEU A 108 -5.87 -9.82 -8.19
C LEU A 108 -4.64 -9.83 -7.30
N THR A 109 -4.73 -9.36 -6.07
CA THR A 109 -3.62 -9.39 -5.10
C THR A 109 -3.06 -10.80 -4.93
N SER A 110 -3.93 -11.81 -4.84
CA SER A 110 -3.51 -13.22 -4.76
C SER A 110 -3.20 -13.81 -6.15
N ALA A 111 -4.05 -13.56 -7.15
CA ALA A 111 -3.95 -14.15 -8.47
C ALA A 111 -2.65 -13.80 -9.19
N THR A 112 -2.19 -12.56 -9.13
CA THR A 112 -0.94 -12.10 -9.75
C THR A 112 0.29 -12.83 -9.20
N HIS A 113 0.20 -13.34 -7.99
CA HIS A 113 1.25 -14.10 -7.31
C HIS A 113 1.01 -15.62 -7.35
N ARG A 114 0.10 -16.10 -8.20
CA ARG A 114 -0.24 -17.52 -8.38
C ARG A 114 -0.91 -18.16 -7.15
N GLY A 115 -1.53 -17.34 -6.30
CA GLY A 115 -2.38 -17.79 -5.20
C GLY A 115 -3.82 -18.03 -5.65
N ASP A 116 -4.66 -18.45 -4.72
CA ASP A 116 -6.09 -18.61 -4.95
C ASP A 116 -6.79 -17.24 -4.98
N PRO A 117 -7.37 -16.81 -6.11
CA PRO A 117 -8.03 -15.52 -6.23
C PRO A 117 -9.29 -15.39 -5.35
N VAL A 118 -9.89 -16.49 -4.97
CA VAL A 118 -11.15 -16.53 -4.20
C VAL A 118 -10.89 -16.52 -2.69
N ALA A 119 -9.71 -16.93 -2.26
CA ALA A 119 -9.38 -17.06 -0.84
C ALA A 119 -9.56 -15.76 -0.03
N LEU A 120 -9.28 -14.60 -0.66
CA LEU A 120 -9.41 -13.29 -0.01
C LEU A 120 -10.86 -12.74 -0.03
N LEU A 121 -11.78 -13.40 -0.70
CA LEU A 121 -13.19 -12.99 -0.75
C LEU A 121 -14.03 -13.56 0.39
N ASN A 122 -13.54 -14.60 1.07
CA ASN A 122 -14.18 -15.18 2.23
C ASN A 122 -13.26 -15.10 3.45
N LEU A 123 -13.36 -14.03 4.19
CA LEU A 123 -12.55 -13.78 5.38
C LEU A 123 -13.23 -14.22 6.69
N ASP A 124 -14.49 -14.68 6.68
CA ASP A 124 -15.21 -15.08 7.88
C ASP A 124 -14.42 -16.07 8.75
N PRO A 125 -13.82 -17.17 8.20
CA PRO A 125 -13.05 -18.09 9.03
C PRO A 125 -11.80 -17.47 9.68
N VAL A 126 -11.23 -16.44 9.01
CA VAL A 126 -10.06 -15.71 9.54
C VAL A 126 -10.50 -14.76 10.65
N LEU A 127 -11.61 -14.07 10.46
CA LEU A 127 -12.19 -13.16 11.46
C LEU A 127 -12.60 -13.91 12.72
N ASP A 128 -13.28 -15.07 12.58
CA ASP A 128 -13.64 -15.95 13.71
C ASP A 128 -12.42 -16.39 14.51
N LYS A 129 -11.34 -16.75 13.81
CA LYS A 129 -10.08 -17.13 14.45
C LYS A 129 -9.45 -15.94 15.18
N LEU A 130 -9.43 -14.77 14.58
CA LEU A 130 -8.90 -13.54 15.21
C LEU A 130 -9.70 -13.17 16.44
N GLN A 131 -11.04 -13.25 16.40
CA GLN A 131 -11.91 -12.99 17.55
C GLN A 131 -11.60 -13.91 18.75
N GLN A 132 -11.19 -15.15 18.49
CA GLN A 132 -10.73 -16.06 19.55
C GLN A 132 -9.34 -15.69 20.06
N GLN A 133 -8.41 -15.38 19.13
CA GLN A 133 -7.00 -15.12 19.45
C GLN A 133 -6.76 -13.82 20.22
N ILE A 134 -7.56 -12.77 19.99
CA ILE A 134 -7.42 -11.50 20.72
C ILE A 134 -7.76 -11.62 22.21
N ASN A 135 -8.41 -12.71 22.64
CA ASN A 135 -8.64 -12.99 24.05
C ASN A 135 -7.38 -13.47 24.79
N ASP A 136 -6.35 -13.88 24.06
CA ASP A 136 -5.05 -14.19 24.61
C ASP A 136 -4.24 -12.87 24.77
N PRO A 137 -3.87 -12.45 25.99
CA PRO A 137 -3.11 -11.21 26.22
C PRO A 137 -1.71 -11.22 25.59
N ASP A 138 -1.18 -12.40 25.26
CA ASP A 138 0.13 -12.52 24.63
C ASP A 138 0.08 -12.58 23.10
N PHE A 139 -1.11 -12.60 22.52
CA PHE A 139 -1.26 -12.70 21.06
C PHE A 139 -0.62 -11.53 20.31
N ILE A 140 -1.00 -10.28 20.64
CA ILE A 140 -0.42 -9.08 20.00
C ILE A 140 1.06 -8.93 20.32
N LYS A 141 1.48 -9.24 21.55
CA LYS A 141 2.89 -9.24 21.96
C LYS A 141 3.72 -10.20 21.10
N GLY A 142 3.20 -11.42 20.91
CA GLY A 142 3.84 -12.42 20.06
C GLY A 142 3.99 -11.93 18.62
N LEU A 143 2.91 -11.39 18.02
CA LEU A 143 2.96 -10.85 16.66
C LEU A 143 3.97 -9.70 16.52
N ALA A 144 4.00 -8.75 17.46
CA ALA A 144 4.96 -7.64 17.43
C ALA A 144 6.41 -8.14 17.53
N ARG A 145 6.66 -9.11 18.40
CA ARG A 145 7.99 -9.71 18.56
C ARG A 145 8.42 -10.51 17.33
N ASP A 146 7.57 -11.41 16.85
CA ASP A 146 7.96 -12.38 15.84
C ASP A 146 7.99 -11.78 14.43
N LEU A 147 7.03 -10.91 14.10
CA LEU A 147 6.92 -10.34 12.76
C LEU A 147 7.75 -9.06 12.58
N LEU A 148 7.94 -8.26 13.63
CA LEU A 148 8.58 -6.94 13.51
C LEU A 148 9.95 -6.89 14.21
N LEU A 149 10.05 -7.22 15.51
CA LEU A 149 11.30 -7.07 16.25
C LEU A 149 12.36 -8.12 15.87
N ASN A 150 11.96 -9.39 15.78
CA ASN A 150 12.88 -10.50 15.44
C ASN A 150 13.10 -10.63 13.94
N ASN A 151 12.40 -9.85 13.13
CA ASN A 151 12.54 -9.90 11.68
C ASN A 151 13.89 -9.30 11.26
N GLN A 152 14.74 -10.12 10.62
CA GLN A 152 16.05 -9.71 10.10
C GLN A 152 15.95 -9.00 8.74
N HIS A 153 14.84 -9.14 8.01
CA HIS A 153 14.56 -8.44 6.76
C HIS A 153 14.09 -7.02 7.03
N ARG A 154 15.01 -6.17 7.46
CA ARG A 154 14.78 -4.77 7.79
C ARG A 154 15.65 -3.88 6.93
N THR A 155 15.05 -2.85 6.35
CA THR A 155 15.75 -1.86 5.55
C THR A 155 15.39 -0.46 6.03
N ARG A 156 16.37 0.41 6.14
CA ARG A 156 16.19 1.83 6.40
C ARG A 156 16.39 2.60 5.10
N LEU A 157 15.43 3.45 4.76
CA LEU A 157 15.48 4.33 3.59
C LEU A 157 15.42 5.79 4.05
N VAL A 158 16.40 6.58 3.62
CA VAL A 158 16.42 8.02 3.84
C VAL A 158 16.35 8.73 2.50
N LEU A 159 15.26 9.47 2.27
CA LEU A 159 15.08 10.29 1.08
C LEU A 159 15.52 11.72 1.39
N LYS A 160 16.58 12.17 0.70
CA LYS A 160 17.09 13.54 0.82
C LYS A 160 16.59 14.36 -0.37
N PRO A 161 16.07 15.58 -0.14
CA PRO A 161 15.73 16.49 -1.23
C PRO A 161 16.98 16.89 -2.01
N ASP A 162 16.85 16.91 -3.34
CA ASP A 162 17.88 17.38 -4.26
C ASP A 162 17.26 18.36 -5.26
N THR A 163 17.62 19.63 -5.17
CA THR A 163 17.09 20.70 -6.02
C THR A 163 17.51 20.56 -7.48
N GLU A 164 18.62 19.87 -7.75
CA GLU A 164 19.19 19.71 -9.10
C GLU A 164 18.75 18.42 -9.79
N LEU A 165 18.21 17.44 -9.03
CA LEU A 165 17.88 16.13 -9.58
C LEU A 165 16.94 16.19 -10.77
N GLY A 166 15.92 17.07 -10.71
CA GLY A 166 14.98 17.27 -11.82
C GLY A 166 15.69 17.71 -13.10
N ARG A 167 16.54 18.71 -13.00
CA ARG A 167 17.31 19.23 -14.13
C ARG A 167 18.29 18.19 -14.68
N VAL A 168 18.97 17.46 -13.80
CA VAL A 168 19.91 16.41 -14.21
C VAL A 168 19.19 15.29 -14.97
N LYS A 169 18.03 14.82 -14.44
CA LYS A 169 17.22 13.80 -15.12
C LYS A 169 16.68 14.27 -16.46
N GLU A 170 16.18 15.50 -16.53
CA GLU A 170 15.68 16.08 -17.79
C GLU A 170 16.80 16.20 -18.84
N GLN A 171 17.99 16.65 -18.45
CA GLN A 171 19.12 16.73 -19.36
C GLN A 171 19.57 15.35 -19.83
N ALA A 172 19.70 14.39 -18.93
CA ALA A 172 20.07 13.03 -19.28
C ALA A 172 19.07 12.39 -20.24
N GLU A 173 17.76 12.64 -20.05
CA GLU A 173 16.73 12.15 -20.97
C GLU A 173 16.81 12.83 -22.35
N LYS A 174 17.04 14.16 -22.40
CA LYS A 174 17.26 14.89 -23.66
C LYS A 174 18.45 14.34 -24.44
N ASP A 175 19.56 14.10 -23.75
CA ASP A 175 20.79 13.56 -24.37
C ASP A 175 20.55 12.14 -24.88
N ARG A 176 19.88 11.29 -24.09
CA ARG A 176 19.50 9.94 -24.49
C ARG A 176 18.61 9.94 -25.74
N LEU A 177 17.58 10.77 -25.75
CA LEU A 177 16.65 10.86 -26.89
C LEU A 177 17.34 11.45 -28.13
N ALA A 178 18.24 12.42 -27.96
CA ALA A 178 19.04 12.99 -29.07
C ALA A 178 19.94 11.90 -29.68
N ALA A 179 20.60 11.09 -28.87
CA ALA A 179 21.43 9.98 -29.35
C ALA A 179 20.61 8.94 -30.13
N ILE A 180 19.44 8.55 -29.60
CA ILE A 180 18.51 7.64 -30.29
C ILE A 180 18.09 8.26 -31.62
N LYS A 181 17.62 9.51 -31.63
CA LYS A 181 17.20 10.22 -32.85
C LYS A 181 18.30 10.27 -33.90
N ALA A 182 19.55 10.48 -33.47
CA ALA A 182 20.70 10.53 -34.37
C ALA A 182 21.03 9.16 -35.01
N SER A 183 20.74 8.06 -34.31
CA SER A 183 20.97 6.70 -34.79
C SER A 183 19.88 6.18 -35.75
N LEU A 184 18.68 6.80 -35.75
CA LEU A 184 17.57 6.38 -36.59
C LEU A 184 17.74 6.79 -38.02
N SER A 185 17.46 5.89 -38.97
CA SER A 185 17.29 6.17 -40.38
C SER A 185 16.03 7.04 -40.63
N ASP A 186 15.92 7.64 -41.79
CA ASP A 186 14.74 8.42 -42.14
C ASP A 186 13.47 7.58 -42.24
N ILE A 187 13.62 6.29 -42.64
CA ILE A 187 12.52 5.32 -42.67
C ILE A 187 11.98 5.04 -41.25
N GLU A 188 12.89 4.83 -40.29
CA GLU A 188 12.50 4.60 -38.90
C GLU A 188 11.87 5.84 -38.25
N LYS A 189 12.38 7.02 -38.56
CA LYS A 189 11.77 8.28 -38.10
C LYS A 189 10.36 8.46 -38.66
N GLN A 190 10.15 8.16 -39.95
CA GLN A 190 8.82 8.23 -40.55
C GLN A 190 7.87 7.19 -39.92
N ALA A 191 8.33 5.97 -39.70
CA ALA A 191 7.53 4.95 -39.04
C ALA A 191 7.09 5.35 -37.61
N ILE A 192 7.93 6.06 -36.87
CA ILE A 192 7.57 6.61 -35.54
C ILE A 192 6.47 7.67 -35.67
N ILE A 193 6.59 8.57 -36.65
CA ILE A 193 5.59 9.62 -36.92
C ILE A 193 4.25 9.00 -37.28
N ASP A 194 4.26 8.01 -38.19
CA ASP A 194 3.05 7.32 -38.67
C ASP A 194 2.36 6.56 -37.51
N LYS A 195 3.16 5.91 -36.66
CA LYS A 195 2.66 5.21 -35.47
C LYS A 195 2.05 6.18 -34.44
N ALA A 196 2.66 7.35 -34.25
CA ALA A 196 2.13 8.38 -33.37
C ALA A 196 0.81 8.95 -33.90
N ALA A 197 0.70 9.18 -35.23
CA ALA A 197 -0.54 9.61 -35.87
C ALA A 197 -1.65 8.55 -35.73
N ALA A 198 -1.34 7.28 -35.98
CA ALA A 198 -2.30 6.18 -35.83
C ALA A 198 -2.75 6.00 -34.36
N LEU A 199 -1.85 6.20 -33.39
CA LEU A 199 -2.22 6.16 -31.97
C LEU A 199 -3.19 7.30 -31.62
N LYS A 200 -2.92 8.51 -32.12
CA LYS A 200 -3.79 9.66 -31.89
C LYS A 200 -5.19 9.42 -32.50
N GLU A 201 -5.25 8.94 -33.74
CA GLU A 201 -6.50 8.59 -34.40
C GLU A 201 -7.28 7.53 -33.58
N ARG A 202 -6.59 6.49 -33.07
CA ARG A 202 -7.21 5.46 -32.24
C ARG A 202 -7.75 6.03 -30.91
N GLN A 203 -7.05 7.00 -30.30
CA GLN A 203 -7.48 7.64 -29.06
C GLN A 203 -8.68 8.59 -29.25
N GLU A 204 -8.80 9.21 -30.43
CA GLU A 204 -9.91 10.10 -30.78
C GLU A 204 -11.12 9.37 -31.38
N MET A 205 -11.02 8.05 -31.64
CA MET A 205 -12.08 7.25 -32.22
C MET A 205 -13.18 7.03 -31.16
N GLU A 206 -14.44 7.25 -31.58
CA GLU A 206 -15.58 6.90 -30.73
C GLU A 206 -15.63 5.38 -30.53
N GLU A 207 -15.76 4.96 -29.29
CA GLU A 207 -15.89 3.55 -28.94
C GLU A 207 -17.34 3.09 -29.05
N ASP A 208 -17.54 1.87 -29.58
CA ASP A 208 -18.84 1.24 -29.59
C ASP A 208 -19.21 0.75 -28.20
N LEU A 209 -20.06 1.52 -27.49
CA LEU A 209 -20.54 1.19 -26.16
C LEU A 209 -21.45 -0.04 -26.11
N GLU A 210 -21.98 -0.49 -27.28
CA GLU A 210 -22.81 -1.69 -27.36
C GLU A 210 -22.02 -3.00 -27.13
N ILE A 211 -20.69 -2.93 -27.20
CA ILE A 211 -19.78 -4.05 -26.87
C ILE A 211 -19.79 -4.36 -25.36
N LEU A 212 -20.09 -3.36 -24.53
CA LEU A 212 -20.09 -3.54 -23.07
C LEU A 212 -21.25 -4.44 -22.62
N PRO A 213 -21.01 -5.37 -21.67
CA PRO A 213 -22.08 -6.14 -21.06
C PRO A 213 -23.16 -5.20 -20.47
N LYS A 214 -24.41 -5.43 -20.82
CA LYS A 214 -25.54 -4.70 -20.25
C LYS A 214 -26.13 -5.51 -19.10
N VAL A 215 -26.37 -4.84 -18.00
CA VAL A 215 -27.08 -5.44 -16.86
C VAL A 215 -28.54 -5.02 -16.94
N GLY A 216 -29.45 -6.00 -17.04
CA GLY A 216 -30.89 -5.80 -17.06
C GLY A 216 -31.54 -6.15 -15.71
N ILE A 217 -32.86 -5.93 -15.64
CA ILE A 217 -33.65 -6.29 -14.43
C ILE A 217 -33.61 -7.81 -14.21
N GLU A 218 -33.46 -8.59 -15.26
CA GLU A 218 -33.35 -10.06 -15.26
C GLU A 218 -32.08 -10.55 -14.58
N ASP A 219 -31.03 -9.72 -14.47
CA ASP A 219 -29.77 -10.06 -13.83
C ASP A 219 -29.77 -9.80 -12.32
N VAL A 220 -30.85 -9.17 -11.82
CA VAL A 220 -31.00 -8.89 -10.37
C VAL A 220 -31.59 -10.13 -9.69
N PRO A 221 -30.89 -10.79 -8.76
CA PRO A 221 -31.43 -11.93 -8.02
C PRO A 221 -32.65 -11.51 -7.21
N ALA A 222 -33.68 -12.39 -7.22
CA ALA A 222 -34.95 -12.17 -6.50
C ALA A 222 -34.77 -12.32 -4.97
#